data_52f0ae1bff11d37af79f8ced44752a68
#
_entry.id   52f0ae1bff11d37af79f8ced44752a68
#
_cell.length_a   1.000
_cell.length_b   1.000
_cell.length_c   1.000
_cell.angle_alpha   90.00
_cell.angle_beta   90.00
_cell.angle_gamma   90.00
#
_symmetry.space_group_name_H-M   'P 1'
#
loop_
_entity.id
_entity.type
_entity.pdbx_description
1 polymer ?
#
loop_
_entity_poly.entity_id
_entity_poly.type
_entity_poly.pdbx_seq_one_letter_code
_entity_poly.pdbx_strand_id
1 'polypeptide(L)'
;MHSPIKVLHALTRSLVVGLFHGSTTVILTAFLLASNTLSQSETKTLGMSANELARKVVANELRLQDQDRGRWMYRLEKEESGRKQVQEILETNNGSLSRLLSVDGRLLDAKQEQKETQRLQRLVNHPDEQRKLQQESIKKAEQGARLFRLLPSVFVFDYAGRQGDLVTLTFRPNPNFQPPSLEARVFHGMQGELTVDTNKVRLAAINGHLEEDVNFGGGLLGHLDRGGKFEVRQAEVSPDHWEMIFLTVDIKGKALLFKTLGVYETEKHIDFQRVPDDLKLAQAADMLNKKVVVANNH
;
A
#
# COMPACT_ATOMS: atom_id res chain seq x y z
N MET A 1 -7.61 -11.29 0.07
CA MET A 1 -6.22 -10.93 0.44
C MET A 1 -6.08 -9.42 0.38
N HIS A 2 -6.56 -8.74 1.43
CA HIS A 2 -6.57 -7.29 1.55
C HIS A 2 -5.88 -6.95 2.85
N SER A 3 -4.78 -6.30 2.78
CA SER A 3 -3.97 -5.96 3.94
C SER A 3 -3.03 -4.83 3.58
N PRO A 4 -2.47 -4.15 4.59
CA PRO A 4 -1.43 -3.12 4.47
C PRO A 4 -0.29 -3.46 3.51
N ILE A 5 -0.19 -4.71 3.10
CA ILE A 5 0.80 -5.21 2.15
C ILE A 5 0.55 -4.73 0.71
N LYS A 6 -0.68 -4.37 0.33
CA LYS A 6 -0.95 -3.65 -0.94
C LYS A 6 -0.23 -2.30 -1.01
N VAL A 7 0.00 -1.71 0.15
CA VAL A 7 0.75 -0.48 0.34
C VAL A 7 2.19 -0.58 -0.11
N LEU A 8 2.88 -1.58 0.39
CA LEU A 8 4.26 -1.82 -0.01
C LEU A 8 4.32 -2.32 -1.44
N HIS A 9 3.22 -2.85 -1.95
CA HIS A 9 3.09 -3.25 -3.34
C HIS A 9 3.06 -2.06 -4.31
N ALA A 10 2.38 -0.97 -3.99
CA ALA A 10 2.43 0.25 -4.79
C ALA A 10 3.85 0.83 -4.79
N LEU A 11 4.52 0.85 -3.62
CA LEU A 11 5.91 1.26 -3.51
C LEU A 11 6.86 0.35 -4.31
N THR A 12 6.64 -0.98 -4.28
CA THR A 12 7.51 -1.94 -4.99
C THR A 12 7.22 -2.04 -6.48
N ARG A 13 5.96 -1.92 -6.91
CA ARG A 13 5.58 -1.91 -8.33
C ARG A 13 6.31 -0.83 -9.11
N SER A 14 6.56 0.29 -8.46
CA SER A 14 7.20 1.46 -9.03
C SER A 14 8.72 1.41 -9.00
N LEU A 15 9.30 0.68 -8.05
CA LEU A 15 10.74 0.60 -7.85
C LEU A 15 11.42 -0.53 -8.63
N VAL A 16 10.68 -1.58 -9.01
CA VAL A 16 11.25 -2.80 -9.63
C VAL A 16 11.43 -2.70 -11.15
N VAL A 17 10.85 -1.71 -11.83
CA VAL A 17 10.91 -1.60 -13.31
C VAL A 17 12.23 -1.04 -13.83
N GLY A 18 13.29 -1.11 -13.12
CA GLY A 18 14.59 -0.92 -13.75
C GLY A 18 15.72 -0.36 -12.95
N LEU A 19 16.44 -1.20 -12.20
CA LEU A 19 17.83 -0.85 -11.91
C LEU A 19 18.61 -2.03 -11.31
N PHE A 20 19.74 -2.36 -11.91
CA PHE A 20 20.76 -3.29 -11.41
C PHE A 20 21.98 -2.53 -10.88
N HIS A 21 22.43 -2.89 -9.67
CA HIS A 21 23.78 -2.86 -9.06
C HIS A 21 24.60 -1.56 -8.94
N GLY A 22 25.13 -1.37 -7.74
CA GLY A 22 26.41 -0.69 -7.45
C GLY A 22 26.48 0.13 -6.16
N SER A 23 27.49 -0.15 -5.39
CA SER A 23 27.79 0.31 -4.02
C SER A 23 28.33 1.73 -3.86
N THR A 24 28.23 2.28 -2.67
CA THR A 24 29.16 2.95 -1.73
C THR A 24 28.93 4.40 -1.31
N THR A 25 28.82 4.56 0.00
CA THR A 25 29.53 5.38 1.03
C THR A 25 29.16 6.84 1.28
N VAL A 26 28.54 7.06 2.44
CA VAL A 26 28.73 7.97 3.61
C VAL A 26 28.97 9.46 3.43
N ILE A 27 28.22 10.31 4.15
CA ILE A 27 28.69 11.25 5.18
C ILE A 27 27.51 11.76 6.04
N LEU A 28 27.80 11.86 7.33
CA LEU A 28 26.94 12.15 8.48
C LEU A 28 26.97 13.63 8.85
N THR A 29 25.84 14.27 9.19
CA THR A 29 25.84 15.37 10.16
C THR A 29 24.52 15.47 10.93
N ALA A 30 24.66 15.72 12.22
CA ALA A 30 23.66 15.62 13.27
C ALA A 30 22.81 16.87 13.44
N PHE A 31 21.55 16.69 13.75
CA PHE A 31 20.73 17.67 14.51
C PHE A 31 19.96 16.94 15.60
N LEU A 32 20.37 17.16 16.83
CA LEU A 32 19.70 16.70 18.06
C LEU A 32 19.14 17.92 18.79
N LEU A 33 17.89 17.83 19.25
CA LEU A 33 17.37 18.33 20.54
C LEU A 33 15.93 18.85 20.38
N ALA A 34 14.96 18.02 20.78
CA ALA A 34 13.69 18.39 21.44
C ALA A 34 12.69 17.23 21.65
N SER A 35 13.04 15.97 21.29
CA SER A 35 12.07 14.86 21.26
C SER A 35 12.02 13.99 22.53
N ASN A 36 12.87 14.25 23.54
CA ASN A 36 13.07 13.31 24.64
C ASN A 36 11.98 13.27 25.72
N THR A 37 11.22 14.34 25.91
CA THR A 37 10.26 14.42 27.03
C THR A 37 8.93 13.72 26.72
N LEU A 38 8.42 13.81 25.49
CA LEU A 38 7.20 13.12 25.07
C LEU A 38 7.41 11.62 25.01
N SER A 39 8.54 11.19 24.47
CA SER A 39 8.89 9.76 24.33
C SER A 39 8.92 9.04 25.68
N GLN A 40 9.44 9.66 26.72
CA GLN A 40 9.50 9.06 28.07
C GLN A 40 8.13 8.97 28.74
N SER A 41 7.26 9.97 28.54
CA SER A 41 5.91 10.01 29.11
C SER A 41 5.04 8.89 28.51
N GLU A 42 5.05 8.73 27.21
CA GLU A 42 4.25 7.70 26.51
C GLU A 42 4.77 6.28 26.78
N THR A 43 6.09 6.08 26.87
CA THR A 43 6.66 4.80 27.30
C THR A 43 6.13 4.40 28.67
N LYS A 44 6.02 5.33 29.61
CA LYS A 44 5.47 5.08 30.96
C LYS A 44 3.98 4.73 30.91
N THR A 45 3.21 5.40 30.05
CA THR A 45 1.76 5.20 29.92
C THR A 45 1.41 3.86 29.28
N LEU A 46 2.12 3.45 28.22
CA LEU A 46 1.87 2.22 27.49
C LEU A 46 2.65 1.01 28.03
N GLY A 47 3.62 1.22 28.93
CA GLY A 47 4.45 0.18 29.51
C GLY A 47 5.38 -0.51 28.51
N MET A 48 5.62 0.09 27.33
CA MET A 48 6.51 -0.43 26.30
C MET A 48 7.18 0.70 25.51
N SER A 49 8.30 0.39 24.84
CA SER A 49 8.98 1.33 23.95
C SER A 49 8.26 1.49 22.61
N ALA A 50 8.50 2.60 21.89
CA ALA A 50 7.96 2.83 20.56
C ALA A 50 8.37 1.71 19.57
N ASN A 51 9.61 1.22 19.67
CA ASN A 51 10.08 0.10 18.86
C ASN A 51 9.35 -1.23 19.17
N GLU A 52 8.97 -1.46 20.41
CA GLU A 52 8.17 -2.65 20.79
C GLU A 52 6.74 -2.53 20.28
N LEU A 53 6.14 -1.34 20.35
CA LEU A 53 4.81 -1.08 19.80
C LEU A 53 4.81 -1.32 18.29
N ALA A 54 5.78 -0.76 17.56
CA ALA A 54 5.92 -0.97 16.12
C ALA A 54 6.07 -2.47 15.77
N ARG A 55 6.88 -3.23 16.52
CA ARG A 55 7.00 -4.69 16.34
C ARG A 55 5.68 -5.43 16.56
N LYS A 56 4.94 -5.08 17.63
CA LYS A 56 3.63 -5.69 17.91
C LYS A 56 2.62 -5.42 16.82
N VAL A 57 2.55 -4.18 16.32
CA VAL A 57 1.65 -3.80 15.22
C VAL A 57 2.01 -4.58 13.96
N VAL A 58 3.26 -4.60 13.55
CA VAL A 58 3.69 -5.35 12.35
C VAL A 58 3.37 -6.84 12.48
N ALA A 59 3.64 -7.44 13.62
CA ALA A 59 3.34 -8.85 13.85
C ALA A 59 1.83 -9.13 13.82
N ASN A 60 1.02 -8.23 14.41
CA ASN A 60 -0.43 -8.37 14.42
C ASN A 60 -1.04 -8.21 13.02
N GLU A 61 -0.60 -7.21 12.26
CA GLU A 61 -1.06 -7.00 10.87
C GLU A 61 -0.77 -8.22 9.98
N LEU A 62 0.45 -8.78 10.08
CA LEU A 62 0.81 -9.99 9.33
C LEU A 62 -0.04 -11.20 9.71
N ARG A 63 -0.25 -11.40 11.04
CA ARG A 63 -1.10 -12.49 11.56
C ARG A 63 -2.55 -12.36 11.08
N LEU A 64 -3.12 -11.16 11.17
CA LEU A 64 -4.51 -10.91 10.75
C LEU A 64 -4.68 -11.10 9.26
N GLN A 65 -3.69 -10.70 8.46
CA GLN A 65 -3.70 -10.95 7.03
C GLN A 65 -3.77 -12.44 6.69
N ASP A 66 -3.00 -13.28 7.38
CA ASP A 66 -3.01 -14.72 7.16
C ASP A 66 -4.34 -15.37 7.58
N GLN A 67 -5.06 -14.74 8.51
CA GLN A 67 -6.34 -15.21 9.06
C GLN A 67 -7.56 -14.65 8.30
N ASP A 68 -7.41 -13.54 7.59
CA ASP A 68 -8.54 -12.89 6.92
C ASP A 68 -9.09 -13.76 5.78
N ARG A 69 -10.35 -14.14 5.93
CA ARG A 69 -11.14 -14.88 4.94
C ARG A 69 -12.28 -14.04 4.38
N GLY A 70 -12.38 -12.77 4.81
CA GLY A 70 -13.38 -11.85 4.32
C GLY A 70 -13.30 -11.66 2.80
N ARG A 71 -14.47 -11.48 2.18
CA ARG A 71 -14.57 -11.09 0.79
C ARG A 71 -15.44 -9.86 0.70
N TRP A 72 -14.97 -8.90 -0.07
CA TRP A 72 -15.56 -7.57 -0.15
C TRP A 72 -15.88 -7.19 -1.58
N MET A 73 -16.91 -6.41 -1.72
CA MET A 73 -17.15 -5.57 -2.87
C MET A 73 -16.94 -4.12 -2.43
N TYR A 74 -16.18 -3.35 -3.20
CA TYR A 74 -15.90 -1.96 -2.88
C TYR A 74 -15.62 -1.16 -4.16
N ARG A 75 -15.75 0.15 -4.04
CA ARG A 75 -15.41 1.08 -5.11
C ARG A 75 -13.98 1.56 -4.94
N LEU A 76 -13.21 1.48 -6.03
CA LEU A 76 -11.86 1.99 -6.15
C LEU A 76 -11.89 3.26 -7.04
N GLU A 77 -11.57 4.40 -6.45
CA GLU A 77 -11.22 5.60 -7.18
C GLU A 77 -9.70 5.68 -7.28
N LYS A 78 -9.19 5.61 -8.50
CA LYS A 78 -7.75 5.57 -8.78
C LYS A 78 -7.35 6.71 -9.70
N GLU A 79 -6.28 7.42 -9.35
CA GLU A 79 -5.56 8.30 -10.25
C GLU A 79 -4.13 7.77 -10.41
N GLU A 80 -3.72 7.50 -11.64
CA GLU A 80 -2.38 7.02 -11.97
C GLU A 80 -1.86 7.79 -13.18
N SER A 81 -0.73 8.50 -13.00
CA SER A 81 -0.09 9.29 -14.06
C SER A 81 -1.06 10.28 -14.76
N GLY A 82 -1.93 10.92 -13.98
CA GLY A 82 -2.90 11.92 -14.45
C GLY A 82 -4.18 11.33 -15.03
N ARG A 83 -4.31 10.01 -15.14
CA ARG A 83 -5.54 9.34 -15.58
C ARG A 83 -6.37 8.90 -14.39
N LYS A 84 -7.61 9.35 -14.35
CA LYS A 84 -8.59 9.01 -13.31
C LYS A 84 -9.47 7.85 -13.75
N GLN A 85 -9.67 6.88 -12.88
CA GLN A 85 -10.56 5.74 -13.12
C GLN A 85 -11.38 5.46 -11.86
N VAL A 86 -12.63 5.10 -12.07
CA VAL A 86 -13.48 4.52 -11.01
C VAL A 86 -13.82 3.10 -11.41
N GLN A 87 -13.60 2.18 -10.48
CA GLN A 87 -13.84 0.75 -10.68
C GLN A 87 -14.65 0.20 -9.52
N GLU A 88 -15.52 -0.75 -9.79
CA GLU A 88 -16.09 -1.63 -8.77
C GLU A 88 -15.23 -2.89 -8.69
N ILE A 89 -14.76 -3.20 -7.50
CA ILE A 89 -13.94 -4.38 -7.24
C ILE A 89 -14.77 -5.40 -6.48
N LEU A 90 -14.72 -6.65 -6.89
CA LEU A 90 -15.38 -7.74 -6.19
C LEU A 90 -14.41 -8.91 -6.00
N GLU A 91 -14.27 -9.34 -4.76
CA GLU A 91 -13.33 -10.36 -4.34
C GLU A 91 -13.96 -11.74 -4.31
N THR A 92 -13.22 -12.72 -4.78
CA THR A 92 -13.58 -14.14 -4.73
C THR A 92 -12.42 -14.99 -4.24
N ASN A 93 -12.66 -16.27 -3.96
CA ASN A 93 -11.59 -17.21 -3.66
C ASN A 93 -10.61 -17.44 -4.83
N ASN A 94 -11.05 -17.17 -6.05
CA ASN A 94 -10.26 -17.36 -7.26
C ASN A 94 -9.63 -16.05 -7.78
N GLY A 95 -9.50 -15.04 -6.91
CA GLY A 95 -9.01 -13.71 -7.22
C GLY A 95 -10.11 -12.67 -7.30
N SER A 96 -9.74 -11.43 -7.55
CA SER A 96 -10.69 -10.32 -7.63
C SER A 96 -11.05 -10.04 -9.09
N LEU A 97 -12.31 -9.69 -9.32
CA LEU A 97 -12.77 -9.07 -10.56
C LEU A 97 -12.91 -7.57 -10.34
N SER A 98 -12.58 -6.79 -11.35
CA SER A 98 -12.81 -5.35 -11.38
C SER A 98 -13.70 -5.01 -12.57
N ARG A 99 -14.62 -4.07 -12.40
CA ARG A 99 -15.37 -3.45 -13.50
C ARG A 99 -15.08 -1.97 -13.54
N LEU A 100 -14.63 -1.48 -14.69
CA LEU A 100 -14.46 -0.06 -14.94
C LEU A 100 -15.84 0.60 -15.05
N LEU A 101 -16.02 1.73 -14.36
CA LEU A 101 -17.28 2.52 -14.35
C LEU A 101 -17.10 3.86 -15.05
N SER A 102 -15.97 4.52 -14.86
CA SER A 102 -15.68 5.82 -15.47
C SER A 102 -14.20 6.03 -15.71
N VAL A 103 -13.89 6.89 -16.66
CA VAL A 103 -12.54 7.37 -16.99
C VAL A 103 -12.57 8.88 -17.09
N ASP A 104 -11.64 9.56 -16.41
CA ASP A 104 -11.48 11.01 -16.38
C ASP A 104 -12.79 11.76 -16.09
N GLY A 105 -13.57 11.22 -15.14
CA GLY A 105 -14.85 11.77 -14.69
C GLY A 105 -16.03 11.52 -15.63
N ARG A 106 -15.85 10.76 -16.72
CA ARG A 106 -16.92 10.40 -17.67
C ARG A 106 -17.29 8.94 -17.52
N LEU A 107 -18.58 8.65 -17.42
CA LEU A 107 -19.10 7.29 -17.48
C LEU A 107 -18.71 6.64 -18.81
N LEU A 108 -18.65 5.33 -18.82
CA LEU A 108 -18.37 4.56 -20.04
C LEU A 108 -19.54 4.75 -21.04
N ASP A 109 -19.21 4.94 -22.32
CA ASP A 109 -20.20 4.87 -23.40
C ASP A 109 -20.64 3.41 -23.64
N ALA A 110 -21.70 3.21 -24.41
CA ALA A 110 -22.26 1.88 -24.69
C ALA A 110 -21.24 0.90 -25.28
N LYS A 111 -20.31 1.38 -26.13
CA LYS A 111 -19.26 0.56 -26.73
C LYS A 111 -18.21 0.18 -25.71
N GLN A 112 -17.85 1.07 -24.82
CA GLN A 112 -16.90 0.81 -23.71
C GLN A 112 -17.52 -0.15 -22.70
N GLU A 113 -18.79 0.02 -22.35
CA GLU A 113 -19.52 -0.90 -21.47
C GLU A 113 -19.61 -2.31 -22.05
N GLN A 114 -19.89 -2.43 -23.36
CA GLN A 114 -19.89 -3.73 -24.04
C GLN A 114 -18.52 -4.39 -23.99
N LYS A 115 -17.44 -3.65 -24.23
CA LYS A 115 -16.07 -4.17 -24.14
C LYS A 115 -15.74 -4.64 -22.70
N GLU A 116 -16.17 -3.89 -21.71
CA GLU A 116 -15.93 -4.24 -20.32
C GLU A 116 -16.70 -5.49 -19.90
N THR A 117 -17.95 -5.63 -20.35
CA THR A 117 -18.75 -6.84 -20.16
C THR A 117 -18.08 -8.05 -20.84
N GLN A 118 -17.60 -7.89 -22.07
CA GLN A 118 -16.86 -8.96 -22.79
C GLN A 118 -15.55 -9.33 -22.07
N ARG A 119 -14.84 -8.35 -21.53
CA ARG A 119 -13.61 -8.58 -20.74
C ARG A 119 -13.90 -9.42 -19.50
N LEU A 120 -14.94 -9.08 -18.75
CA LEU A 120 -15.37 -9.86 -17.58
C LEU A 120 -15.77 -11.29 -17.97
N GLN A 121 -16.58 -11.42 -19.03
CA GLN A 121 -16.99 -12.74 -19.52
C GLN A 121 -15.80 -13.59 -19.97
N ARG A 122 -14.80 -12.97 -20.62
CA ARG A 122 -13.57 -13.67 -20.99
C ARG A 122 -12.83 -14.21 -19.77
N LEU A 123 -12.67 -13.41 -18.71
CA LEU A 123 -12.01 -13.85 -17.48
C LEU A 123 -12.75 -15.01 -16.80
N VAL A 124 -14.09 -15.02 -16.86
CA VAL A 124 -14.90 -16.13 -16.35
C VAL A 124 -14.69 -17.40 -17.19
N ASN A 125 -14.61 -17.27 -18.53
CA ASN A 125 -14.50 -18.40 -19.45
C ASN A 125 -13.05 -18.92 -19.59
N HIS A 126 -12.05 -18.10 -19.21
CA HIS A 126 -10.63 -18.45 -19.27
C HIS A 126 -10.00 -18.47 -17.86
N PRO A 127 -10.28 -19.51 -17.06
CA PRO A 127 -9.81 -19.59 -15.67
C PRO A 127 -8.27 -19.58 -15.55
N ASP A 128 -7.55 -19.92 -16.63
CA ASP A 128 -6.09 -19.86 -16.67
C ASP A 128 -5.57 -18.42 -16.66
N GLU A 129 -6.22 -17.50 -17.37
CA GLU A 129 -5.89 -16.08 -17.33
C GLU A 129 -6.12 -15.54 -15.90
N GLN A 130 -7.24 -15.87 -15.31
CA GLN A 130 -7.57 -15.45 -13.96
C GLN A 130 -6.58 -16.02 -12.91
N ARG A 131 -6.17 -17.29 -13.07
CA ARG A 131 -5.15 -17.88 -12.19
C ARG A 131 -3.80 -17.16 -12.28
N LYS A 132 -3.37 -16.77 -13.49
CA LYS A 132 -2.14 -15.97 -13.66
C LYS A 132 -2.23 -14.64 -12.94
N LEU A 133 -3.31 -13.89 -13.13
CA LEU A 133 -3.54 -12.60 -12.43
C LEU A 133 -3.54 -12.79 -10.90
N GLN A 134 -4.17 -13.84 -10.41
CA GLN A 134 -4.17 -14.18 -8.98
C GLN A 134 -2.77 -14.52 -8.48
N GLN A 135 -2.00 -15.33 -9.20
CA GLN A 135 -0.62 -15.68 -8.85
C GLN A 135 0.29 -14.44 -8.81
N GLU A 136 0.16 -13.54 -9.77
CA GLU A 136 0.89 -12.27 -9.77
C GLU A 136 0.51 -11.42 -8.56
N SER A 137 -0.78 -11.33 -8.24
CA SER A 137 -1.26 -10.61 -7.05
C SER A 137 -0.71 -11.22 -5.76
N ILE A 138 -0.67 -12.57 -5.65
CA ILE A 138 -0.11 -13.26 -4.49
C ILE A 138 1.39 -12.96 -4.35
N LYS A 139 2.18 -13.11 -5.42
CA LYS A 139 3.62 -12.81 -5.41
C LYS A 139 3.91 -11.39 -4.95
N LYS A 140 3.12 -10.45 -5.42
CA LYS A 140 3.22 -9.05 -5.04
C LYS A 140 2.87 -8.82 -3.57
N ALA A 141 1.80 -9.47 -3.08
CA ALA A 141 1.43 -9.41 -1.67
C ALA A 141 2.54 -10.00 -0.76
N GLU A 142 3.14 -11.13 -1.16
CA GLU A 142 4.26 -11.73 -0.44
C GLU A 142 5.50 -10.83 -0.41
N GLN A 143 5.81 -10.14 -1.52
CA GLN A 143 6.91 -9.18 -1.58
C GLN A 143 6.65 -8.00 -0.64
N GLY A 144 5.43 -7.45 -0.65
CA GLY A 144 5.02 -6.43 0.30
C GLY A 144 5.11 -6.90 1.76
N ALA A 145 4.66 -8.14 2.06
CA ALA A 145 4.76 -8.73 3.40
C ALA A 145 6.22 -8.84 3.88
N ARG A 146 7.13 -9.23 2.98
CA ARG A 146 8.57 -9.29 3.32
C ARG A 146 9.12 -7.93 3.72
N LEU A 147 8.81 -6.88 2.98
CA LEU A 147 9.26 -5.52 3.29
C LEU A 147 8.60 -4.99 4.57
N PHE A 148 7.29 -5.21 4.74
CA PHE A 148 6.58 -4.81 5.95
C PHE A 148 7.16 -5.47 7.21
N ARG A 149 7.57 -6.73 7.11
CA ARG A 149 8.25 -7.46 8.21
C ARG A 149 9.58 -6.82 8.60
N LEU A 150 10.25 -6.14 7.68
CA LEU A 150 11.51 -5.46 7.96
C LEU A 150 11.35 -4.13 8.71
N LEU A 151 10.15 -3.50 8.69
CA LEU A 151 9.89 -2.18 9.30
C LEU A 151 10.56 -1.98 10.67
N PRO A 152 10.39 -2.89 11.65
CA PRO A 152 10.95 -2.69 12.98
C PRO A 152 12.49 -2.80 13.05
N SER A 153 13.11 -3.31 11.98
CA SER A 153 14.58 -3.42 11.88
C SER A 153 15.18 -2.28 11.07
N VAL A 154 14.47 -1.85 10.02
CA VAL A 154 14.88 -0.76 9.12
C VAL A 154 14.85 0.58 9.82
N PHE A 155 13.93 0.77 10.78
CA PHE A 155 13.70 2.05 11.42
C PHE A 155 13.90 2.00 12.94
N VAL A 156 14.21 3.17 13.49
CA VAL A 156 14.10 3.49 14.92
C VAL A 156 12.85 4.32 15.08
N PHE A 157 12.05 3.99 16.09
CA PHE A 157 10.78 4.64 16.38
C PHE A 157 10.84 5.40 17.69
N ASP A 158 10.23 6.59 17.71
CA ASP A 158 10.05 7.43 18.89
C ASP A 158 8.58 7.83 19.01
N TYR A 159 8.08 7.98 20.24
CA TYR A 159 6.73 8.48 20.47
C TYR A 159 6.66 9.98 20.10
N ALA A 160 5.65 10.34 19.28
CA ALA A 160 5.43 11.70 18.81
C ALA A 160 4.15 12.33 19.36
N GLY A 161 3.13 11.54 19.65
CA GLY A 161 1.87 12.05 20.17
C GLY A 161 0.81 10.99 20.39
N ARG A 162 -0.29 11.43 21.03
CA ARG A 162 -1.46 10.57 21.29
C ARG A 162 -2.75 11.38 21.19
N GLN A 163 -3.74 10.79 20.54
CA GLN A 163 -5.10 11.31 20.48
C GLN A 163 -6.11 10.17 20.73
N GLY A 164 -6.62 10.08 21.95
CA GLY A 164 -7.45 8.94 22.35
C GLY A 164 -6.69 7.63 22.30
N ASP A 165 -7.20 6.69 21.51
CA ASP A 165 -6.57 5.39 21.28
C ASP A 165 -5.52 5.39 20.17
N LEU A 166 -5.43 6.49 19.42
CA LEU A 166 -4.44 6.66 18.36
C LEU A 166 -3.13 7.20 18.93
N VAL A 167 -2.06 6.46 18.72
CA VAL A 167 -0.69 6.85 19.08
C VAL A 167 0.12 7.04 17.80
N THR A 168 0.80 8.17 17.70
CA THR A 168 1.70 8.47 16.58
C THR A 168 3.14 8.23 17.01
N LEU A 169 3.84 7.44 16.20
CA LEU A 169 5.27 7.22 16.29
C LEU A 169 5.94 7.91 15.11
N THR A 170 6.98 8.68 15.33
CA THR A 170 7.92 9.05 14.26
C THR A 170 8.85 7.90 13.99
N PHE A 171 9.31 7.76 12.74
CA PHE A 171 10.35 6.80 12.39
C PHE A 171 11.44 7.46 11.53
N ARG A 172 12.64 6.99 11.72
CA ARG A 172 13.84 7.40 10.99
C ARG A 172 14.73 6.19 10.70
N PRO A 173 15.63 6.25 9.70
CA PRO A 173 16.53 5.16 9.38
C PRO A 173 17.30 4.65 10.60
N ASN A 174 17.37 3.33 10.73
CA ASN A 174 18.23 2.68 11.74
C ASN A 174 19.67 2.64 11.20
N PRO A 175 20.63 3.36 11.80
CA PRO A 175 22.00 3.42 11.29
C PRO A 175 22.74 2.08 11.31
N ASN A 176 22.25 1.11 12.11
CA ASN A 176 22.84 -0.22 12.21
C ASN A 176 22.23 -1.22 11.22
N PHE A 177 21.23 -0.83 10.45
CA PHE A 177 20.60 -1.71 9.46
C PHE A 177 21.33 -1.65 8.13
N GLN A 178 21.67 -2.83 7.58
CA GLN A 178 22.24 -2.96 6.25
C GLN A 178 21.16 -3.50 5.29
N PRO A 179 20.70 -2.66 4.33
CA PRO A 179 19.64 -3.09 3.42
C PRO A 179 20.07 -4.27 2.53
N PRO A 180 19.33 -5.41 2.56
CA PRO A 180 19.68 -6.60 1.78
C PRO A 180 19.27 -6.51 0.31
N SER A 181 18.43 -5.54 -0.05
CA SER A 181 17.95 -5.34 -1.42
C SER A 181 17.80 -3.86 -1.75
N LEU A 182 17.54 -3.58 -3.03
CA LEU A 182 17.31 -2.23 -3.51
C LEU A 182 16.07 -1.60 -2.86
N GLU A 183 14.99 -2.35 -2.79
CA GLU A 183 13.74 -1.90 -2.16
C GLU A 183 13.96 -1.61 -0.66
N ALA A 184 14.71 -2.46 0.02
CA ALA A 184 15.07 -2.22 1.42
C ALA A 184 15.96 -0.97 1.58
N ARG A 185 16.79 -0.62 0.58
CA ARG A 185 17.59 0.60 0.57
C ARG A 185 16.72 1.84 0.41
N VAL A 186 15.78 1.83 -0.53
CA VAL A 186 14.83 2.93 -0.68
C VAL A 186 14.04 3.13 0.61
N PHE A 187 13.57 2.02 1.17
CA PHE A 187 12.85 2.04 2.44
C PHE A 187 13.68 2.61 3.58
N HIS A 188 14.94 2.21 3.67
CA HIS A 188 15.89 2.73 4.66
C HIS A 188 16.22 4.23 4.46
N GLY A 189 16.00 4.79 3.28
CA GLY A 189 16.17 6.22 3.01
C GLY A 189 14.97 7.09 3.41
N MET A 190 13.92 6.49 3.96
CA MET A 190 12.70 7.20 4.33
C MET A 190 12.65 7.55 5.82
N GLN A 191 11.98 8.65 6.12
CA GLN A 191 11.50 8.99 7.46
C GLN A 191 10.03 9.39 7.41
N GLY A 192 9.33 9.35 8.53
CA GLY A 192 7.91 9.69 8.56
C GLY A 192 7.23 9.34 9.87
N GLU A 193 5.95 9.03 9.78
CA GLU A 193 5.09 8.74 10.91
C GLU A 193 4.31 7.44 10.73
N LEU A 194 4.10 6.75 11.83
CA LEU A 194 3.29 5.55 11.97
C LEU A 194 2.21 5.83 13.02
N THR A 195 0.94 5.81 12.65
CA THR A 195 -0.18 5.94 13.58
C THR A 195 -0.78 4.58 13.89
N VAL A 196 -0.88 4.28 15.16
CA VAL A 196 -1.36 2.99 15.71
C VAL A 196 -2.65 3.21 16.49
N ASP A 197 -3.66 2.41 16.21
CA ASP A 197 -4.76 2.18 17.15
C ASP A 197 -4.29 1.21 18.23
N THR A 198 -4.12 1.70 19.45
CA THR A 198 -3.57 0.92 20.57
C THR A 198 -4.59 -0.03 21.21
N ASN A 199 -5.89 0.20 20.99
CA ASN A 199 -6.96 -0.68 21.45
C ASN A 199 -6.99 -1.98 20.66
N LYS A 200 -6.90 -1.85 19.34
CA LYS A 200 -6.94 -2.98 18.40
C LYS A 200 -5.53 -3.47 18.02
N VAL A 201 -4.50 -2.74 18.40
CA VAL A 201 -3.09 -2.96 17.97
C VAL A 201 -2.99 -3.00 16.44
N ARG A 202 -3.65 -2.05 15.77
CA ARG A 202 -3.74 -1.96 14.31
C ARG A 202 -2.97 -0.76 13.77
N LEU A 203 -2.45 -0.92 12.54
CA LEU A 203 -1.91 0.18 11.78
C LEU A 203 -3.07 1.06 11.26
N ALA A 204 -3.24 2.28 11.77
CA ALA A 204 -4.24 3.22 11.29
C ALA A 204 -3.72 4.04 10.10
N ALA A 205 -2.46 4.48 10.16
CA ALA A 205 -1.82 5.20 9.07
C ALA A 205 -0.30 5.01 9.09
N ILE A 206 0.31 5.15 7.93
CA ILE A 206 1.75 5.33 7.77
C ILE A 206 1.99 6.31 6.63
N ASN A 207 2.85 7.28 6.86
CA ASN A 207 3.34 8.19 5.83
C ASN A 207 4.86 8.31 5.92
N GLY A 208 5.49 8.65 4.81
CA GLY A 208 6.94 8.85 4.80
C GLY A 208 7.40 9.56 3.54
N HIS A 209 8.61 10.09 3.62
CA HIS A 209 9.27 10.74 2.50
C HIS A 209 10.76 10.39 2.48
N LEU A 210 11.37 10.51 1.31
CA LEU A 210 12.80 10.36 1.12
C LEU A 210 13.52 11.63 1.62
N GLU A 211 14.40 11.46 2.59
CA GLU A 211 15.23 12.54 3.14
C GLU A 211 16.27 13.03 2.15
N GLU A 212 16.85 12.10 1.39
CA GLU A 212 17.93 12.34 0.43
C GLU A 212 17.67 11.56 -0.86
N ASP A 213 18.42 11.89 -1.91
CA ASP A 213 18.40 11.10 -3.13
C ASP A 213 18.90 9.68 -2.87
N VAL A 214 18.12 8.68 -3.29
CA VAL A 214 18.55 7.29 -3.21
C VAL A 214 19.22 6.88 -4.51
N ASN A 215 20.53 6.83 -4.50
CA ASN A 215 21.36 6.52 -5.66
C ASN A 215 21.51 5.02 -5.90
N PHE A 216 21.54 4.63 -7.18
CA PHE A 216 21.75 3.26 -7.64
C PHE A 216 22.98 3.21 -8.54
N GLY A 217 23.85 2.20 -8.32
CA GLY A 217 25.10 2.09 -9.09
C GLY A 217 26.00 3.29 -8.99
N GLY A 218 26.13 3.87 -7.79
CA GLY A 218 26.90 5.11 -7.59
C GLY A 218 26.32 6.31 -8.33
N GLY A 219 25.01 6.31 -8.63
CA GLY A 219 24.32 7.33 -9.42
C GLY A 219 24.35 7.09 -10.94
N LEU A 220 25.19 6.18 -11.43
CA LEU A 220 25.30 5.88 -12.87
C LEU A 220 24.08 5.13 -13.41
N LEU A 221 23.48 4.25 -12.60
CA LEU A 221 22.28 3.51 -12.99
C LEU A 221 21.00 4.29 -12.73
N GLY A 222 21.05 5.35 -11.92
CA GLY A 222 19.93 6.23 -11.62
C GLY A 222 19.82 6.60 -10.16
N HIS A 223 18.77 7.33 -9.84
CA HIS A 223 18.42 7.74 -8.48
C HIS A 223 16.92 7.95 -8.36
N LEU A 224 16.41 7.91 -7.13
CA LEU A 224 15.13 8.49 -6.74
C LEU A 224 15.38 9.82 -6.07
N ASP A 225 14.55 10.79 -6.43
CA ASP A 225 14.70 12.17 -5.97
C ASP A 225 14.30 12.29 -4.50
N ARG A 226 15.02 13.09 -3.74
CA ARG A 226 14.63 13.59 -2.43
C ARG A 226 13.19 14.12 -2.45
N GLY A 227 12.46 13.97 -1.33
CA GLY A 227 11.08 14.45 -1.18
C GLY A 227 10.03 13.55 -1.82
N GLY A 228 10.44 12.45 -2.49
CA GLY A 228 9.51 11.39 -2.87
C GLY A 228 8.74 10.89 -1.65
N LYS A 229 7.40 10.79 -1.72
CA LYS A 229 6.54 10.55 -0.56
C LYS A 229 5.47 9.50 -0.81
N PHE A 230 5.00 8.92 0.27
CA PHE A 230 3.84 8.04 0.29
C PHE A 230 2.98 8.26 1.54
N GLU A 231 1.72 7.91 1.45
CA GLU A 231 0.81 7.84 2.58
C GLU A 231 -0.16 6.68 2.39
N VAL A 232 -0.48 6.01 3.49
CA VAL A 232 -1.48 4.96 3.55
C VAL A 232 -2.32 5.12 4.79
N ARG A 233 -3.62 4.92 4.62
CA ARG A 233 -4.56 4.88 5.73
C ARG A 233 -5.41 3.63 5.67
N GLN A 234 -5.66 3.09 6.84
CA GLN A 234 -6.59 2.01 7.07
C GLN A 234 -7.71 2.45 8.01
N ALA A 235 -8.86 1.83 7.90
CA ALA A 235 -9.96 2.03 8.83
C ALA A 235 -10.74 0.73 9.02
N GLU A 236 -11.44 0.64 10.13
CA GLU A 236 -12.42 -0.40 10.37
C GLU A 236 -13.64 -0.17 9.48
N VAL A 237 -13.87 -1.06 8.51
CA VAL A 237 -14.97 -0.98 7.54
C VAL A 237 -16.18 -1.82 7.95
N SER A 238 -15.97 -2.73 8.87
CA SER A 238 -16.98 -3.58 9.54
C SER A 238 -16.39 -4.06 10.87
N PRO A 239 -17.18 -4.48 11.85
CA PRO A 239 -16.66 -4.96 13.14
C PRO A 239 -15.50 -5.94 12.97
N ASP A 240 -14.34 -5.58 13.55
CA ASP A 240 -13.07 -6.31 13.50
C ASP A 240 -12.43 -6.51 12.11
N HIS A 241 -12.97 -5.87 11.06
CA HIS A 241 -12.41 -5.87 9.71
C HIS A 241 -11.85 -4.50 9.32
N TRP A 242 -10.54 -4.47 9.12
CA TRP A 242 -9.81 -3.27 8.73
C TRP A 242 -9.33 -3.38 7.29
N GLU A 243 -9.59 -2.34 6.52
CA GLU A 243 -9.19 -2.26 5.12
C GLU A 243 -8.39 -1.00 4.82
N MET A 244 -7.57 -1.07 3.80
CA MET A 244 -6.94 0.13 3.24
C MET A 244 -8.03 0.99 2.58
N ILE A 245 -8.18 2.22 3.08
CA ILE A 245 -9.14 3.19 2.55
C ILE A 245 -8.48 4.25 1.68
N PHE A 246 -7.18 4.46 1.82
CA PHE A 246 -6.43 5.47 1.08
C PHE A 246 -4.99 5.04 0.87
N LEU A 247 -4.49 5.32 -0.33
CA LEU A 247 -3.08 5.22 -0.71
C LEU A 247 -2.71 6.41 -1.57
N THR A 248 -1.56 7.02 -1.34
CA THR A 248 -0.91 7.87 -2.33
C THR A 248 0.59 7.62 -2.38
N VAL A 249 1.15 7.70 -3.57
CA VAL A 249 2.59 7.60 -3.85
C VAL A 249 2.95 8.68 -4.86
N ASP A 250 3.94 9.50 -4.53
CA ASP A 250 4.53 10.48 -5.45
C ASP A 250 6.04 10.37 -5.32
N ILE A 251 6.65 9.56 -6.17
CA ILE A 251 8.09 9.33 -6.18
C ILE A 251 8.60 9.59 -7.61
N LYS A 252 9.63 10.38 -7.72
CA LYS A 252 10.31 10.71 -8.99
C LYS A 252 11.75 10.27 -8.94
N GLY A 253 12.37 10.23 -10.12
CA GLY A 253 13.77 9.87 -10.23
C GLY A 253 14.24 9.77 -11.68
N LYS A 254 15.44 9.27 -11.86
CA LYS A 254 16.05 9.06 -13.19
C LYS A 254 16.70 7.69 -13.26
N ALA A 255 16.64 7.06 -14.42
CA ALA A 255 17.35 5.83 -14.73
C ALA A 255 18.24 6.04 -15.96
N LEU A 256 19.42 5.38 -15.95
CA LEU A 256 20.37 5.36 -17.09
C LEU A 256 20.62 6.77 -17.66
N LEU A 257 20.84 7.74 -16.78
CA LEU A 257 21.17 9.16 -17.06
C LEU A 257 20.04 9.97 -17.75
N PHE A 258 19.13 9.34 -18.49
CA PHE A 258 18.19 10.06 -19.36
C PHE A 258 16.72 9.67 -19.18
N LYS A 259 16.42 8.47 -18.66
CA LYS A 259 15.03 8.02 -18.51
C LYS A 259 14.43 8.53 -17.21
N THR A 260 13.48 9.44 -17.30
CA THR A 260 12.69 9.85 -16.13
C THR A 260 11.89 8.65 -15.61
N LEU A 261 12.02 8.40 -14.32
CA LEU A 261 11.19 7.49 -13.54
C LEU A 261 10.22 8.32 -12.76
N GLY A 262 9.00 7.86 -12.65
CA GLY A 262 8.01 8.53 -11.81
C GLY A 262 6.83 7.63 -11.55
N VAL A 263 6.35 7.69 -10.32
CA VAL A 263 5.10 7.09 -9.91
C VAL A 263 4.31 8.16 -9.21
N TYR A 264 3.20 8.47 -9.81
CA TYR A 264 2.16 9.22 -9.16
C TYR A 264 0.91 8.35 -9.16
N GLU A 265 0.50 7.96 -7.99
CA GLU A 265 -0.67 7.10 -7.81
C GLU A 265 -1.44 7.54 -6.57
N THR A 266 -2.75 7.67 -6.70
CA THR A 266 -3.67 7.86 -5.57
C THR A 266 -4.81 6.88 -5.72
N GLU A 267 -5.14 6.19 -4.64
CA GLU A 267 -6.27 5.28 -4.55
C GLU A 267 -7.14 5.62 -3.33
N LYS A 268 -8.45 5.62 -3.53
CA LYS A 268 -9.45 5.65 -2.45
C LYS A 268 -10.34 4.44 -2.59
N HIS A 269 -10.50 3.71 -1.50
CA HIS A 269 -11.36 2.54 -1.42
C HIS A 269 -12.54 2.91 -0.52
N ILE A 270 -13.73 2.84 -1.07
CA ILE A 270 -14.98 3.27 -0.42
C ILE A 270 -16.10 2.27 -0.67
N ASP A 271 -17.23 2.45 0.01
CA ASP A 271 -18.46 1.67 -0.19
C ASP A 271 -18.27 0.15 0.02
N PHE A 272 -17.52 -0.23 1.05
CA PHE A 272 -17.27 -1.64 1.36
C PHE A 272 -18.55 -2.37 1.73
N GLN A 273 -18.80 -3.51 1.05
CA GLN A 273 -19.92 -4.40 1.28
C GLN A 273 -19.42 -5.83 1.39
N ARG A 274 -19.83 -6.52 2.44
CA ARG A 274 -19.51 -7.94 2.61
C ARG A 274 -20.24 -8.77 1.55
N VAL A 275 -19.53 -9.70 0.92
CA VAL A 275 -20.08 -10.66 -0.03
C VAL A 275 -19.88 -12.09 0.48
N PRO A 276 -20.64 -13.10 -0.02
CA PRO A 276 -20.46 -14.49 0.37
C PRO A 276 -19.02 -14.98 0.17
N ASP A 277 -18.50 -15.74 1.13
CA ASP A 277 -17.12 -16.23 1.11
C ASP A 277 -16.87 -17.26 0.00
N ASP A 278 -17.91 -17.96 -0.44
CA ASP A 278 -17.88 -18.98 -1.49
C ASP A 278 -18.25 -18.46 -2.88
N LEU A 279 -18.32 -17.14 -3.04
CA LEU A 279 -18.72 -16.48 -4.29
C LEU A 279 -17.81 -16.92 -5.46
N LYS A 280 -18.45 -17.45 -6.52
CA LYS A 280 -17.77 -17.90 -7.73
C LYS A 280 -17.55 -16.75 -8.72
N LEU A 281 -16.53 -16.84 -9.55
CA LEU A 281 -16.21 -15.81 -10.56
C LEU A 281 -17.39 -15.43 -11.47
N ALA A 282 -18.16 -16.42 -11.93
CA ALA A 282 -19.35 -16.16 -12.74
C ALA A 282 -20.41 -15.32 -12.01
N GLN A 283 -20.69 -15.66 -10.76
CA GLN A 283 -21.62 -14.90 -9.93
C GLN A 283 -21.12 -13.48 -9.65
N ALA A 284 -19.79 -13.35 -9.40
CA ALA A 284 -19.16 -12.05 -9.22
C ALA A 284 -19.26 -11.18 -10.48
N ALA A 285 -19.03 -11.74 -11.66
CA ALA A 285 -19.20 -11.03 -12.93
C ALA A 285 -20.64 -10.59 -13.14
N ASP A 286 -21.62 -11.46 -12.83
CA ASP A 286 -23.04 -11.14 -12.94
C ASP A 286 -23.45 -10.00 -11.98
N MET A 287 -22.93 -10.01 -10.74
CA MET A 287 -23.17 -8.94 -9.77
C MET A 287 -22.63 -7.60 -10.25
N LEU A 288 -21.38 -7.58 -10.75
CA LEU A 288 -20.75 -6.39 -11.30
C LEU A 288 -21.52 -5.86 -12.54
N ASN A 289 -22.06 -6.73 -13.39
CA ASN A 289 -22.84 -6.33 -14.56
C ASN A 289 -24.20 -5.74 -14.17
N LYS A 290 -24.91 -6.34 -13.21
CA LYS A 290 -26.23 -5.88 -12.76
C LYS A 290 -26.20 -4.49 -12.09
N LYS A 291 -25.14 -4.19 -11.34
CA LYS A 291 -25.02 -2.92 -10.60
C LYS A 291 -24.96 -1.70 -11.55
N VAL A 292 -24.40 -1.85 -12.74
CA VAL A 292 -24.34 -0.78 -13.77
C VAL A 292 -25.71 -0.49 -14.35
N VAL A 293 -26.55 -1.50 -14.56
CA VAL A 293 -27.90 -1.33 -15.09
C VAL A 293 -28.75 -0.48 -14.15
N VAL A 294 -28.58 -0.64 -12.84
CA VAL A 294 -29.31 0.16 -11.83
C VAL A 294 -28.78 1.60 -11.76
N ALA A 295 -27.47 1.80 -11.89
CA ALA A 295 -26.88 3.14 -11.84
C ALA A 295 -27.22 4.02 -13.08
N ASN A 296 -27.47 3.39 -14.23
CA ASN A 296 -27.83 4.10 -15.48
C ASN A 296 -29.32 4.40 -15.59
N ASN A 297 -30.16 3.90 -14.67
CA ASN A 297 -31.61 4.12 -14.65
C ASN A 297 -32.03 5.19 -13.63
N HIS A 298 -31.12 5.90 -13.03
CA HIS A 298 -31.32 7.06 -12.16
C HIS A 298 -30.57 8.28 -12.69
#